data_0c2c23989e183703716f66ff47561805
#
_entry.id   0c2c23989e183703716f66ff47561805
#
_cell.length_a   1.000
_cell.length_b   1.000
_cell.length_c   1.000
_cell.angle_alpha   90.00
_cell.angle_beta   90.00
_cell.angle_gamma   90.00
#
_symmetry.space_group_name_H-M   'P 1'
#
loop_
_entity.id
_entity.type
_entity.pdbx_description
1 polymer ?
#
loop_
_entity_poly.entity_id
_entity_poly.type
_entity_poly.pdbx_seq_one_letter_code
_entity_poly.pdbx_strand_id
1 'polypeptide(L)'
;GRIDCQSLRGKVVIGIAHRARQARVPVVAVVGDVAPGAEDAYQEGVTAIVSTNRRAVPWEVARQSARADLCAALEDLFRLYNAFRAAR
;
A
#
# COMPACT_ATOMS: atom_id res chain seq x y z
N GLY A 1 9.49 0.10 -2.42
CA GLY A 1 9.17 1.36 -3.04
C GLY A 1 8.55 2.39 -2.11
N ARG A 2 8.49 3.57 -2.60
CA ARG A 2 7.94 4.70 -1.87
C ARG A 2 6.75 5.26 -2.63
N ILE A 3 5.68 5.58 -1.92
CA ILE A 3 4.57 6.28 -2.55
C ILE A 3 4.65 7.79 -2.26
N ASP A 4 4.65 8.57 -3.32
CA ASP A 4 4.41 10.01 -3.29
C ASP A 4 3.68 10.39 -4.58
N CYS A 5 2.93 11.50 -4.55
CA CYS A 5 2.09 11.88 -5.68
C CYS A 5 2.86 12.51 -6.84
N GLN A 6 4.15 12.78 -6.67
CA GLN A 6 4.97 13.48 -7.67
C GLN A 6 5.91 12.56 -8.42
N SER A 7 6.13 11.33 -7.92
CA SER A 7 6.99 10.37 -8.60
C SER A 7 6.25 9.67 -9.74
N LEU A 8 7.03 9.11 -10.67
CA LEU A 8 6.46 8.29 -11.74
C LEU A 8 5.68 7.10 -11.17
N ARG A 9 6.17 6.49 -10.09
CA ARG A 9 5.50 5.36 -9.43
C ARG A 9 4.18 5.79 -8.80
N GLY A 10 4.13 6.99 -8.21
CA GLY A 10 2.89 7.54 -7.69
C GLY A 10 1.87 7.74 -8.79
N LYS A 11 2.29 8.19 -9.97
CA LYS A 11 1.38 8.36 -11.12
C LYS A 11 0.81 7.04 -11.61
N VAL A 12 1.60 5.96 -11.57
CA VAL A 12 1.12 4.62 -11.94
C VAL A 12 0.03 4.16 -10.95
N VAL A 13 0.26 4.34 -9.66
CA VAL A 13 -0.72 4.00 -8.62
C VAL A 13 -2.02 4.75 -8.83
N ILE A 14 -1.95 6.06 -9.10
CA ILE A 14 -3.13 6.89 -9.33
C ILE A 14 -3.89 6.43 -10.58
N GLY A 15 -3.19 6.09 -11.67
CA GLY A 15 -3.82 5.58 -12.88
C GLY A 15 -4.58 4.28 -12.63
N ILE A 16 -3.98 3.36 -11.89
CA ILE A 16 -4.64 2.10 -11.51
C ILE A 16 -5.86 2.38 -10.62
N ALA A 17 -5.71 3.30 -9.67
CA ALA A 17 -6.79 3.65 -8.75
C ALA A 17 -8.00 4.24 -9.48
N HIS A 18 -7.77 5.09 -10.48
CA HIS A 18 -8.87 5.64 -11.30
C HIS A 18 -9.63 4.56 -12.04
N ARG A 19 -8.93 3.60 -12.63
CA ARG A 19 -9.57 2.46 -13.32
C ARG A 19 -10.34 1.57 -12.35
N ALA A 20 -9.75 1.28 -11.21
CA ALA A 20 -10.37 0.45 -10.20
C ALA A 20 -11.64 1.11 -9.65
N ARG A 21 -11.63 2.43 -9.46
CA ARG A 21 -12.80 3.18 -9.02
C ARG A 21 -13.96 3.02 -9.99
N GLN A 22 -13.68 3.12 -11.29
CA GLN A 22 -14.70 2.93 -12.33
C GLN A 22 -15.29 1.53 -12.29
N ALA A 23 -14.49 0.54 -11.95
CA ALA A 23 -14.93 -0.86 -11.82
C ALA A 23 -15.45 -1.20 -10.41
N ARG A 24 -15.45 -0.24 -9.49
CA ARG A 24 -15.83 -0.42 -8.08
C ARG A 24 -15.00 -1.49 -7.37
N VAL A 25 -13.71 -1.51 -7.67
CA VAL A 25 -12.74 -2.43 -7.06
C VAL A 25 -11.88 -1.66 -6.07
N PRO A 26 -11.78 -2.11 -4.80
CA PRO A 26 -10.87 -1.49 -3.84
C PRO A 26 -9.41 -1.65 -4.26
N VAL A 27 -8.59 -0.66 -3.94
CA VAL A 27 -7.15 -0.69 -4.20
C VAL A 27 -6.40 -0.45 -2.90
N VAL A 28 -5.50 -1.36 -2.59
CA VAL A 28 -4.56 -1.20 -1.47
C VAL A 28 -3.17 -1.02 -2.06
N ALA A 29 -2.53 0.08 -1.72
CA ALA A 29 -1.14 0.33 -2.10
C ALA A 29 -0.23 -0.19 -1.00
N VAL A 30 0.58 -1.22 -1.32
CA VAL A 30 1.53 -1.81 -0.38
C VAL A 30 2.92 -1.33 -0.78
N VAL A 31 3.53 -0.53 0.06
CA VAL A 31 4.76 0.20 -0.28
C VAL A 31 5.77 0.11 0.86
N GLY A 32 7.05 0.35 0.55
CA GLY A 32 8.09 0.35 1.57
C GLY A 32 8.09 1.62 2.40
N ASP A 33 7.83 2.76 1.78
CA ASP A 33 7.88 4.06 2.44
C ASP A 33 6.68 4.90 2.04
N VAL A 34 6.10 5.60 3.00
CA VAL A 34 4.94 6.47 2.79
C VAL A 34 5.36 7.90 3.07
N ALA A 35 5.44 8.71 2.02
CA ALA A 35 5.83 10.11 2.14
C ALA A 35 4.70 10.96 2.73
N PRO A 36 5.04 12.08 3.39
CA PRO A 36 4.03 13.06 3.76
C PRO A 36 3.24 13.49 2.52
N GLY A 37 1.93 13.61 2.64
CA GLY A 37 1.06 13.97 1.52
C GLY A 37 0.57 12.79 0.70
N ALA A 38 1.04 11.57 0.96
CA ALA A 38 0.59 10.38 0.25
C ALA A 38 -0.92 10.15 0.41
N GLU A 39 -1.52 10.64 1.48
CA GLU A 39 -2.96 10.56 1.75
C GLU A 39 -3.82 11.22 0.66
N ASP A 40 -3.26 12.11 -0.16
CA ASP A 40 -3.96 12.68 -1.30
C ASP A 40 -4.40 11.58 -2.29
N ALA A 41 -3.73 10.44 -2.29
CA ALA A 41 -4.08 9.31 -3.14
C ALA A 41 -5.47 8.73 -2.81
N TYR A 42 -5.96 8.91 -1.60
CA TYR A 42 -7.31 8.44 -1.22
C TYR A 42 -8.39 9.13 -2.04
N GLN A 43 -8.22 10.41 -2.34
CA GLN A 43 -9.17 11.17 -3.16
C GLN A 43 -9.16 10.69 -4.61
N GLU A 44 -8.08 10.04 -5.02
CA GLU A 44 -7.90 9.52 -6.36
C GLU A 44 -8.35 8.06 -6.52
N GLY A 45 -8.87 7.47 -5.45
CA GLY A 45 -9.43 6.12 -5.51
C GLY A 45 -8.62 5.03 -4.81
N VAL A 46 -7.52 5.36 -4.17
CA VAL A 46 -6.79 4.41 -3.33
C VAL A 46 -7.58 4.20 -2.04
N THR A 47 -7.86 2.95 -1.71
CA THR A 47 -8.65 2.60 -0.53
C THR A 47 -7.81 2.70 0.75
N ALA A 48 -6.58 2.20 0.70
CA ALA A 48 -5.67 2.20 1.84
C ALA A 48 -4.23 2.15 1.36
N ILE A 49 -3.33 2.69 2.16
CA ILE A 49 -1.89 2.64 1.95
C ILE A 49 -1.28 1.93 3.15
N VAL A 50 -0.48 0.90 2.88
CA VAL A 50 0.15 0.08 3.92
C VAL A 50 1.65 0.05 3.68
N SER A 51 2.42 0.37 4.72
CA SER A 51 3.87 0.24 4.67
C SER A 51 4.30 -1.18 5.01
N THR A 52 5.30 -1.68 4.29
CA THR A 52 5.93 -2.98 4.62
C THR A 52 6.99 -2.85 5.69
N ASN A 53 7.37 -1.63 6.10
CA ASN A 53 8.35 -1.42 7.15
C ASN A 53 7.74 -1.74 8.50
N ARG A 54 8.04 -2.94 9.01
CA ARG A 54 7.48 -3.45 10.27
C ARG A 54 8.27 -3.02 11.49
N ARG A 55 9.47 -2.47 11.29
CA ARG A 55 10.36 -2.03 12.36
C ARG A 55 10.89 -0.63 12.04
N ALA A 56 11.14 0.15 13.09
CA ALA A 56 11.74 1.47 12.95
C ALA A 56 13.26 1.32 12.82
N VAL A 57 13.72 0.97 11.63
CA VAL A 57 15.14 0.77 11.34
C VAL A 57 15.55 1.62 10.12
N PRO A 58 16.86 1.93 9.98
CA PRO A 58 17.33 2.64 8.80
C PRO A 58 17.05 1.85 7.52
N TRP A 59 16.96 2.56 6.40
CA TRP A 59 16.69 1.93 5.09
C TRP A 59 17.68 0.83 4.75
N GLU A 60 18.97 1.01 5.09
CA GLU A 60 20.01 0.00 4.83
C GLU A 60 19.72 -1.34 5.52
N VAL A 61 19.05 -1.30 6.64
CA VAL A 61 18.63 -2.51 7.37
C VAL A 61 17.31 -3.03 6.80
N ALA A 62 16.35 -2.13 6.59
CA ALA A 62 15.02 -2.51 6.10
C ALA A 62 15.09 -3.20 4.73
N ARG A 63 15.96 -2.75 3.83
CA ARG A 63 16.07 -3.33 2.49
C ARG A 63 16.50 -4.80 2.51
N GLN A 64 17.19 -5.23 3.56
CA GLN A 64 17.67 -6.61 3.67
C GLN A 64 16.54 -7.59 3.97
N SER A 65 15.46 -7.12 4.58
CA SER A 65 14.27 -7.92 4.90
C SER A 65 13.06 -7.56 4.05
N ALA A 66 13.25 -6.82 2.95
CA ALA A 66 12.15 -6.26 2.17
C ALA A 66 11.17 -7.34 1.68
N ARG A 67 11.66 -8.48 1.20
CA ARG A 67 10.80 -9.56 0.73
C ARG A 67 9.98 -10.16 1.86
N ALA A 68 10.62 -10.47 2.99
CA ALA A 68 9.94 -11.05 4.14
C ALA A 68 8.91 -10.07 4.70
N ASP A 69 9.25 -8.79 4.76
CA ASP A 69 8.35 -7.74 5.24
C ASP A 69 7.13 -7.58 4.33
N LEU A 70 7.34 -7.63 3.02
CA LEU A 70 6.23 -7.60 2.05
C LEU A 70 5.31 -8.79 2.26
N CYS A 71 5.86 -9.99 2.37
CA CYS A 71 5.06 -11.20 2.58
C CYS A 71 4.27 -11.11 3.89
N ALA A 72 4.88 -10.62 4.95
CA ALA A 72 4.20 -10.46 6.24
C ALA A 72 3.07 -9.43 6.17
N ALA A 73 3.28 -8.30 5.48
CA ALA A 73 2.25 -7.29 5.30
C ALA A 73 1.07 -7.84 4.50
N LEU A 74 1.35 -8.56 3.41
CA LEU A 74 0.29 -9.17 2.60
C LEU A 74 -0.47 -10.22 3.39
N GLU A 75 0.22 -11.04 4.18
CA GLU A 75 -0.44 -12.04 5.04
C GLU A 75 -1.42 -11.35 5.99
N ASP A 76 -1.00 -10.28 6.66
CA ASP A 76 -1.87 -9.56 7.59
C ASP A 76 -3.07 -8.94 6.87
N LEU A 77 -2.87 -8.39 5.67
CA LEU A 77 -3.97 -7.85 4.88
C LEU A 77 -5.00 -8.91 4.52
N PHE A 78 -4.56 -10.09 4.09
CA PHE A 78 -5.47 -11.18 3.76
C PHE A 78 -6.15 -11.76 5.00
N ARG A 79 -5.45 -11.83 6.13
CA ARG A 79 -6.06 -12.24 7.39
C ARG A 79 -7.17 -11.28 7.79
N LEU A 80 -6.92 -9.98 7.68
CA LEU A 80 -7.92 -8.96 8.01
C LEU A 80 -9.11 -9.03 7.06
N TYR A 81 -8.86 -9.13 5.75
CA TYR A 81 -9.91 -9.26 4.75
C TYR A 81 -10.79 -10.49 5.03
N ASN A 82 -10.17 -11.64 5.29
CA ASN A 82 -10.90 -12.87 5.56
C ASN A 82 -11.72 -12.78 6.84
N ALA A 83 -11.20 -12.12 7.86
CA ALA A 83 -11.93 -11.92 9.12
C ALA A 83 -13.19 -11.07 8.91
N PHE A 84 -13.07 -9.96 8.20
CA PHE A 84 -14.24 -9.12 7.90
C PHE A 84 -15.24 -9.82 7.00
N ARG A 85 -14.77 -10.56 6.02
CA ARG A 85 -15.64 -11.33 5.12
C ARG A 85 -16.41 -12.40 5.87
N ALA A 86 -15.78 -13.09 6.80
CA ALA A 86 -16.43 -14.14 7.60
C ALA A 86 -17.43 -13.58 8.61
N ALA A 87 -17.27 -12.32 9.02
CA ALA A 87 -18.16 -11.67 9.98
C ALA A 87 -19.47 -11.17 9.38
N ARG A 88 -19.61 -11.23 8.07
CA ARG A 88 -20.81 -10.72 7.37
C ARG A 88 -21.99 -11.67 7.48
#